data_190518cec7ff00cc3c534057f2d39eaf
#
_entry.id   190518cec7ff00cc3c534057f2d39eaf
#
_cell.length_a   1.000
_cell.length_b   1.000
_cell.length_c   1.000
_cell.angle_alpha   90.00
_cell.angle_beta   90.00
_cell.angle_gamma   90.00
#
_symmetry.space_group_name_H-M   'P 1'
#
loop_
_entity.id
_entity.type
_entity.pdbx_description
1 polymer ?
#
loop_
_entity_poly.entity_id
_entity_poly.type
_entity_poly.pdbx_seq_one_letter_code
_entity_poly.pdbx_strand_id
1 'polypeptide(L)'
;GTVLLALPIGLMASLPISGWLVTRFGSKKIVMIGAILYAATLSLIGFVTRTEQLVIVLFAFGLWSNLTNIAVNTQAVAVEKAYGRSIMASFHGIWSMAGFLSAMVGSYFISTKISPQIHFVLIAILAFGIIMTAYKHTVPDSNKNDGESQPMFVKPDKQLLILGLIGFCSMVCEGAMFDWSGVYFHEAVHAPAAYTSLGYVAFMGTMTGGRFAADWLSNKYGKKRILQLSGILMGTGLAISVLFPYMITA
;
A
#
# COMPACT_ATOMS: atom_id res chain seq x y z
N GLY A 1 0.32 21.70 -3.21
CA GLY A 1 -0.87 20.90 -2.84
C GLY A 1 -1.55 20.25 -4.03
N THR A 2 -2.17 21.02 -4.95
CA THR A 2 -3.02 20.49 -6.05
C THR A 2 -2.32 19.53 -7.02
N VAL A 3 -1.03 19.75 -7.30
CA VAL A 3 -0.24 18.87 -8.20
C VAL A 3 -0.18 17.43 -7.68
N LEU A 4 -0.08 17.26 -6.37
CA LEU A 4 0.00 15.93 -5.76
C LEU A 4 -1.31 15.14 -5.88
N LEU A 5 -2.45 15.80 -6.13
CA LEU A 5 -3.73 15.13 -6.38
C LEU A 5 -3.73 14.30 -7.68
N ALA A 6 -2.82 14.58 -8.61
CA ALA A 6 -2.70 13.80 -9.84
C ALA A 6 -2.44 12.32 -9.56
N LEU A 7 -1.65 12.00 -8.53
CA LEU A 7 -1.33 10.63 -8.14
C LEU A 7 -2.57 9.84 -7.67
N PRO A 8 -3.35 10.28 -6.65
CA PRO A 8 -4.56 9.58 -6.24
C PRO A 8 -5.64 9.56 -7.33
N ILE A 9 -5.73 10.58 -8.19
CA ILE A 9 -6.65 10.55 -9.33
C ILE A 9 -6.25 9.45 -10.32
N GLY A 10 -4.97 9.31 -10.64
CA GLY A 10 -4.45 8.22 -11.48
C GLY A 10 -4.74 6.85 -10.88
N LEU A 11 -4.54 6.70 -9.56
CA LEU A 11 -4.85 5.48 -8.82
C LEU A 11 -6.34 5.14 -8.93
N MET A 12 -7.24 6.10 -8.69
CA MET A 12 -8.69 5.89 -8.80
C MET A 12 -9.13 5.55 -10.22
N ALA A 13 -8.59 6.23 -11.22
CA ALA A 13 -8.89 5.98 -12.63
C ALA A 13 -8.51 4.57 -13.06
N SER A 14 -7.45 4.00 -12.47
CA SER A 14 -6.99 2.65 -12.80
C SER A 14 -7.84 1.53 -12.19
N LEU A 15 -8.63 1.78 -11.12
CA LEU A 15 -9.35 0.74 -10.39
C LEU A 15 -10.18 -0.20 -11.29
N PRO A 16 -11.11 0.30 -12.12
CA PRO A 16 -11.91 -0.57 -12.96
C PRO A 16 -11.08 -1.26 -14.04
N ILE A 17 -10.10 -0.56 -14.59
CA ILE A 17 -9.22 -1.07 -15.66
C ILE A 17 -8.32 -2.19 -15.13
N SER A 18 -7.76 -2.01 -13.95
CA SER A 18 -6.81 -2.96 -13.36
C SER A 18 -7.45 -4.30 -13.05
N GLY A 19 -8.66 -4.31 -12.46
CA GLY A 19 -9.42 -5.53 -12.21
C GLY A 19 -9.71 -6.28 -13.51
N TRP A 20 -10.22 -5.57 -14.52
CA TRP A 20 -10.52 -6.15 -15.84
C TRP A 20 -9.27 -6.70 -16.54
N LEU A 21 -8.14 -5.98 -16.52
CA LEU A 21 -6.89 -6.44 -17.11
C LEU A 21 -6.38 -7.72 -16.45
N VAL A 22 -6.42 -7.79 -15.11
CA VAL A 22 -5.98 -8.95 -14.35
C VAL A 22 -6.86 -10.17 -14.64
N THR A 23 -8.18 -10.01 -14.71
CA THR A 23 -9.09 -11.13 -15.03
C THR A 23 -8.95 -11.59 -16.47
N ARG A 24 -8.71 -10.68 -17.42
CA ARG A 24 -8.64 -11.01 -18.86
C ARG A 24 -7.28 -11.59 -19.27
N PHE A 25 -6.19 -11.02 -18.78
CA PHE A 25 -4.82 -11.36 -19.24
C PHE A 25 -4.00 -12.15 -18.22
N GLY A 26 -4.54 -12.32 -17.02
CA GLY A 26 -3.90 -13.01 -15.92
C GLY A 26 -3.00 -12.10 -15.08
N SER A 27 -2.94 -12.39 -13.80
CA SER A 27 -2.19 -11.59 -12.82
C SER A 27 -0.68 -11.63 -13.07
N LYS A 28 -0.14 -12.75 -13.51
CA LYS A 28 1.30 -12.93 -13.81
C LYS A 28 1.81 -11.95 -14.87
N LYS A 29 1.12 -11.81 -15.99
CA LYS A 29 1.50 -10.88 -17.06
C LYS A 29 1.33 -9.43 -16.63
N ILE A 30 0.23 -9.14 -15.95
CA ILE A 30 -0.09 -7.77 -15.52
C ILE A 30 0.84 -7.28 -14.42
N VAL A 31 1.29 -8.13 -13.49
CA VAL A 31 2.34 -7.79 -12.51
C VAL A 31 3.61 -7.34 -13.23
N MET A 32 4.07 -8.09 -14.24
CA MET A 32 5.30 -7.76 -14.95
C MET A 32 5.17 -6.41 -15.68
N ILE A 33 4.12 -6.26 -16.50
CA ILE A 33 3.91 -5.04 -17.29
C ILE A 33 3.71 -3.83 -16.37
N GLY A 34 2.84 -3.96 -15.36
CA GLY A 34 2.55 -2.89 -14.42
C GLY A 34 3.80 -2.45 -13.63
N ALA A 35 4.57 -3.40 -13.11
CA ALA A 35 5.76 -3.09 -12.33
C ALA A 35 6.87 -2.44 -13.18
N ILE A 36 7.05 -2.86 -14.44
CA ILE A 36 8.00 -2.22 -15.36
C ILE A 36 7.57 -0.79 -15.66
N LEU A 37 6.29 -0.55 -15.98
CA LEU A 37 5.77 0.79 -16.25
C LEU A 37 5.83 1.67 -15.00
N TYR A 38 5.57 1.11 -13.82
CA TYR A 38 5.68 1.80 -12.54
C TYR A 38 7.12 2.24 -12.26
N ALA A 39 8.10 1.34 -12.42
CA ALA A 39 9.52 1.66 -12.26
C ALA A 39 10.03 2.67 -13.30
N ALA A 40 9.62 2.53 -14.55
CA ALA A 40 9.96 3.49 -15.61
C ALA A 40 9.40 4.89 -15.32
N THR A 41 8.14 4.97 -14.86
CA THR A 41 7.51 6.25 -14.51
C THR A 41 8.19 6.90 -13.31
N LEU A 42 8.66 6.10 -12.31
CA LEU A 42 9.47 6.61 -11.20
C LEU A 42 10.72 7.34 -11.71
N SER A 43 11.44 6.75 -12.66
CA SER A 43 12.62 7.40 -13.26
C SER A 43 12.27 8.74 -13.92
N LEU A 44 11.13 8.83 -14.61
CA LEU A 44 10.70 10.05 -15.29
C LEU A 44 10.45 11.20 -14.33
N ILE A 45 10.00 10.93 -13.08
CA ILE A 45 9.79 11.98 -12.07
C ILE A 45 11.08 12.79 -11.84
N GLY A 46 12.23 12.14 -11.88
CA GLY A 46 13.53 12.80 -11.70
C GLY A 46 13.91 13.79 -12.82
N PHE A 47 13.34 13.66 -14.00
CA PHE A 47 13.68 14.47 -15.17
C PHE A 47 12.62 15.56 -15.50
N VAL A 48 11.58 15.65 -14.69
CA VAL A 48 10.53 16.65 -14.87
C VAL A 48 11.05 18.06 -14.59
N THR A 49 10.81 18.97 -15.51
CA THR A 49 11.22 20.39 -15.41
C THR A 49 10.05 21.36 -15.38
N ARG A 50 8.83 20.90 -15.73
CA ARG A 50 7.61 21.73 -15.79
C ARG A 50 6.49 21.10 -14.96
N THR A 51 5.63 21.94 -14.40
CA THR A 51 4.49 21.51 -13.57
C THR A 51 3.54 20.59 -14.32
N GLU A 52 3.25 20.89 -15.60
CA GLU A 52 2.35 20.06 -16.43
C GLU A 52 2.91 18.65 -16.63
N GLN A 53 4.23 18.56 -16.87
CA GLN A 53 4.91 17.26 -16.98
C GLN A 53 4.81 16.49 -15.65
N LEU A 54 4.99 17.17 -14.52
CA LEU A 54 4.88 16.55 -13.20
C LEU A 54 3.47 15.98 -12.96
N VAL A 55 2.43 16.73 -13.31
CA VAL A 55 1.03 16.26 -13.19
C VAL A 55 0.80 15.01 -14.02
N ILE A 56 1.25 14.98 -15.28
CA ILE A 56 1.08 13.83 -16.19
C ILE A 56 1.83 12.61 -15.64
N VAL A 57 3.08 12.80 -15.22
CA VAL A 57 3.93 11.71 -14.72
C VAL A 57 3.40 11.17 -13.39
N LEU A 58 2.93 12.03 -12.46
CA LEU A 58 2.31 11.60 -11.21
C LEU A 58 0.98 10.86 -11.44
N PHE A 59 0.17 11.30 -12.39
CA PHE A 59 -1.05 10.59 -12.79
C PHE A 59 -0.71 9.19 -13.31
N ALA A 60 0.24 9.08 -14.23
CA ALA A 60 0.69 7.79 -14.77
C ALA A 60 1.30 6.91 -13.66
N PHE A 61 2.08 7.49 -12.75
CA PHE A 61 2.65 6.78 -11.60
C PHE A 61 1.57 6.19 -10.70
N GLY A 62 0.51 6.95 -10.38
CA GLY A 62 -0.65 6.47 -9.64
C GLY A 62 -1.38 5.34 -10.36
N LEU A 63 -1.58 5.47 -11.68
CA LEU A 63 -2.23 4.46 -12.51
C LEU A 63 -1.47 3.13 -12.49
N TRP A 64 -0.16 3.15 -12.76
CA TRP A 64 0.67 1.94 -12.78
C TRP A 64 0.90 1.36 -11.39
N SER A 65 0.95 2.20 -10.36
CA SER A 65 1.02 1.79 -8.96
C SER A 65 -0.17 0.90 -8.59
N ASN A 66 -1.40 1.36 -8.85
CA ASN A 66 -2.59 0.60 -8.54
C ASN A 66 -2.75 -0.67 -9.40
N LEU A 67 -2.41 -0.60 -10.70
CA LEU A 67 -2.40 -1.77 -11.57
C LEU A 67 -1.48 -2.86 -11.01
N THR A 68 -0.27 -2.46 -10.62
CA THR A 68 0.72 -3.37 -10.01
C THR A 68 0.21 -3.92 -8.69
N ASN A 69 -0.36 -3.08 -7.83
CA ASN A 69 -0.89 -3.46 -6.52
C ASN A 69 -1.99 -4.52 -6.64
N ILE A 70 -2.99 -4.31 -7.50
CA ILE A 70 -4.07 -5.28 -7.72
C ILE A 70 -3.52 -6.61 -8.25
N ALA A 71 -2.60 -6.57 -9.21
CA ALA A 71 -2.02 -7.76 -9.78
C ALA A 71 -1.14 -8.54 -8.78
N VAL A 72 -0.32 -7.85 -7.96
CA VAL A 72 0.49 -8.44 -6.89
C VAL A 72 -0.39 -9.06 -5.81
N ASN A 73 -1.45 -8.37 -5.37
CA ASN A 73 -2.38 -8.92 -4.40
C ASN A 73 -3.12 -10.15 -4.93
N THR A 74 -3.46 -10.20 -6.23
CA THR A 74 -4.02 -11.40 -6.86
C THR A 74 -3.02 -12.55 -6.83
N GLN A 75 -1.74 -12.31 -7.12
CA GLN A 75 -0.67 -13.31 -6.97
C GLN A 75 -0.52 -13.75 -5.51
N ALA A 76 -0.57 -12.82 -4.54
CA ALA A 76 -0.47 -13.13 -3.13
C ALA A 76 -1.60 -14.06 -2.66
N VAL A 77 -2.84 -13.82 -3.12
CA VAL A 77 -3.98 -14.72 -2.87
C VAL A 77 -3.75 -16.12 -3.45
N ALA A 78 -3.22 -16.20 -4.67
CA ALA A 78 -2.90 -17.49 -5.30
C ALA A 78 -1.82 -18.24 -4.52
N VAL A 79 -0.78 -17.55 -4.06
CA VAL A 79 0.29 -18.13 -3.22
C VAL A 79 -0.28 -18.57 -1.86
N GLU A 80 -1.09 -17.75 -1.18
CA GLU A 80 -1.75 -18.10 0.10
C GLU A 80 -2.57 -19.38 -0.05
N LYS A 81 -3.34 -19.49 -1.15
CA LYS A 81 -4.13 -20.69 -1.45
C LYS A 81 -3.26 -21.93 -1.65
N ALA A 82 -2.15 -21.79 -2.38
CA ALA A 82 -1.22 -22.88 -2.62
C ALA A 82 -0.47 -23.29 -1.33
N TYR A 83 -0.18 -22.33 -0.47
CA TYR A 83 0.52 -22.55 0.82
C TYR A 83 -0.38 -23.18 1.89
N GLY A 84 -1.69 -23.05 1.78
CA GLY A 84 -2.68 -23.64 2.70
C GLY A 84 -2.76 -22.96 4.07
N ARG A 85 -2.13 -21.80 4.24
CA ARG A 85 -2.14 -21.02 5.50
C ARG A 85 -2.30 -19.53 5.20
N SER A 86 -2.83 -18.77 6.16
CA SER A 86 -2.87 -17.31 6.06
C SER A 86 -1.47 -16.72 6.12
N ILE A 87 -1.05 -16.02 5.08
CA ILE A 87 0.25 -15.34 4.94
C ILE A 87 0.12 -13.94 4.35
N MET A 88 -1.11 -13.50 4.06
CA MET A 88 -1.37 -12.21 3.42
C MET A 88 -0.87 -11.04 4.27
N ALA A 89 -1.05 -11.08 5.59
CA ALA A 89 -0.59 -10.03 6.48
C ALA A 89 0.94 -9.94 6.51
N SER A 90 1.65 -11.06 6.39
CA SER A 90 3.12 -11.09 6.26
C SER A 90 3.61 -10.40 4.99
N PHE A 91 2.91 -10.55 3.85
CA PHE A 91 3.23 -9.79 2.63
C PHE A 91 3.11 -8.28 2.85
N HIS A 92 2.06 -7.84 3.53
CA HIS A 92 1.89 -6.43 3.90
C HIS A 92 2.92 -5.97 4.95
N GLY A 93 3.37 -6.86 5.83
CA GLY A 93 4.47 -6.62 6.76
C GLY A 93 5.78 -6.34 6.04
N ILE A 94 6.12 -7.16 5.04
CA ILE A 94 7.30 -6.98 4.18
C ILE A 94 7.19 -5.65 3.40
N TRP A 95 5.99 -5.32 2.90
CA TRP A 95 5.74 -4.05 2.23
C TRP A 95 6.02 -2.84 3.16
N SER A 96 5.56 -2.90 4.41
CA SER A 96 5.82 -1.86 5.43
C SER A 96 7.31 -1.74 5.76
N MET A 97 8.00 -2.87 5.88
CA MET A 97 9.44 -2.91 6.11
C MET A 97 10.21 -2.31 4.91
N ALA A 98 9.80 -2.63 3.69
CA ALA A 98 10.37 -2.03 2.49
C ALA A 98 10.17 -0.51 2.45
N GLY A 99 9.00 -0.02 2.86
CA GLY A 99 8.73 1.43 3.00
C GLY A 99 9.69 2.09 4.01
N PHE A 100 9.89 1.48 5.15
CA PHE A 100 10.84 1.95 6.16
C PHE A 100 12.28 2.00 5.63
N LEU A 101 12.75 0.92 5.02
CA LEU A 101 14.09 0.86 4.42
C LEU A 101 14.25 1.89 3.29
N SER A 102 13.21 2.09 2.48
CA SER A 102 13.23 3.10 1.41
C SER A 102 13.35 4.51 1.95
N ALA A 103 12.70 4.83 3.08
CA ALA A 103 12.83 6.11 3.74
C ALA A 103 14.27 6.35 4.25
N MET A 104 14.93 5.32 4.80
CA MET A 104 16.35 5.41 5.21
C MET A 104 17.26 5.66 4.01
N VAL A 105 17.07 4.93 2.91
CA VAL A 105 17.84 5.11 1.67
C VAL A 105 17.62 6.52 1.11
N GLY A 106 16.36 7.00 1.07
CA GLY A 106 16.03 8.35 0.63
C GLY A 106 16.72 9.43 1.48
N SER A 107 16.68 9.28 2.80
CA SER A 107 17.36 10.18 3.74
C SER A 107 18.88 10.20 3.52
N TYR A 108 19.49 9.04 3.27
CA TYR A 108 20.90 8.94 2.93
C TYR A 108 21.25 9.68 1.64
N PHE A 109 20.46 9.50 0.58
CA PHE A 109 20.70 10.20 -0.68
C PHE A 109 20.53 11.72 -0.56
N ILE A 110 19.57 12.18 0.24
CA ILE A 110 19.39 13.60 0.54
C ILE A 110 20.62 14.14 1.30
N SER A 111 21.08 13.43 2.33
CA SER A 111 22.22 13.86 3.15
C SER A 111 23.54 13.93 2.36
N THR A 112 23.71 13.03 1.39
CA THR A 112 24.88 12.99 0.49
C THR A 112 24.71 13.86 -0.75
N LYS A 113 23.60 14.63 -0.85
CA LYS A 113 23.29 15.54 -1.97
C LYS A 113 23.26 14.83 -3.33
N ILE A 114 22.93 13.54 -3.36
CA ILE A 114 22.69 12.82 -4.61
C ILE A 114 21.43 13.38 -5.26
N SER A 115 21.51 13.68 -6.56
CA SER A 115 20.39 14.27 -7.27
C SER A 115 19.18 13.30 -7.34
N PRO A 116 17.93 13.83 -7.34
CA PRO A 116 16.73 12.98 -7.48
C PRO A 116 16.76 12.11 -8.74
N GLN A 117 17.34 12.61 -9.83
CA GLN A 117 17.48 11.87 -11.10
C GLN A 117 18.26 10.57 -10.89
N ILE A 118 19.44 10.67 -10.29
CA ILE A 118 20.30 9.50 -10.01
C ILE A 118 19.59 8.56 -9.06
N HIS A 119 19.00 9.10 -7.98
CA HIS A 119 18.26 8.30 -7.00
C HIS A 119 17.18 7.46 -7.66
N PHE A 120 16.25 8.11 -8.39
CA PHE A 120 15.11 7.41 -8.99
C PHE A 120 15.52 6.40 -10.06
N VAL A 121 16.56 6.71 -10.86
CA VAL A 121 17.09 5.76 -11.86
C VAL A 121 17.72 4.54 -11.17
N LEU A 122 18.51 4.73 -10.12
CA LEU A 122 19.09 3.60 -9.38
C LEU A 122 18.02 2.69 -8.77
N ILE A 123 16.97 3.28 -8.16
CA ILE A 123 15.85 2.51 -7.61
C ILE A 123 15.09 1.78 -8.73
N ALA A 124 14.89 2.41 -9.88
CA ALA A 124 14.21 1.78 -11.01
C ALA A 124 15.02 0.61 -11.60
N ILE A 125 16.33 0.72 -11.69
CA ILE A 125 17.21 -0.38 -12.13
C ILE A 125 17.14 -1.54 -11.12
N LEU A 126 17.20 -1.25 -9.82
CA LEU A 126 17.05 -2.25 -8.78
C LEU A 126 15.68 -2.96 -8.86
N ALA A 127 14.61 -2.17 -8.98
CA ALA A 127 13.25 -2.69 -9.13
C ALA A 127 13.13 -3.58 -10.37
N PHE A 128 13.67 -3.16 -11.51
CA PHE A 128 13.70 -3.97 -12.73
C PHE A 128 14.41 -5.31 -12.52
N GLY A 129 15.58 -5.32 -11.86
CA GLY A 129 16.30 -6.54 -11.52
C GLY A 129 15.48 -7.48 -10.63
N ILE A 130 14.80 -6.93 -9.62
CA ILE A 130 13.91 -7.70 -8.73
C ILE A 130 12.72 -8.26 -9.53
N ILE A 131 12.09 -7.46 -10.40
CA ILE A 131 10.96 -7.88 -11.22
C ILE A 131 11.38 -9.07 -12.12
N MET A 132 12.51 -8.97 -12.79
CA MET A 132 12.99 -10.02 -13.69
C MET A 132 13.29 -11.33 -12.97
N THR A 133 13.86 -11.27 -11.78
CA THR A 133 14.12 -12.46 -10.95
C THR A 133 12.83 -13.02 -10.36
N ALA A 134 11.96 -12.18 -9.80
CA ALA A 134 10.71 -12.58 -9.18
C ALA A 134 9.69 -13.16 -10.18
N TYR A 135 9.67 -12.68 -11.42
CA TYR A 135 8.73 -13.13 -12.46
C TYR A 135 8.76 -14.64 -12.68
N LYS A 136 9.94 -15.26 -12.59
CA LYS A 136 10.11 -16.71 -12.75
C LYS A 136 9.39 -17.51 -11.66
N HIS A 137 9.19 -16.90 -10.48
CA HIS A 137 8.59 -17.53 -9.31
C HIS A 137 7.12 -17.15 -9.09
N THR A 138 6.53 -16.33 -9.99
CA THR A 138 5.10 -16.03 -9.91
C THR A 138 4.27 -17.26 -10.27
N VAL A 139 3.15 -17.42 -9.57
CA VAL A 139 2.20 -18.51 -9.81
C VAL A 139 1.61 -18.38 -11.20
N PRO A 140 1.61 -19.45 -12.02
CA PRO A 140 0.89 -19.43 -13.29
C PRO A 140 -0.58 -19.13 -13.08
N ASP A 141 -1.18 -18.34 -13.98
CA ASP A 141 -2.61 -18.09 -13.93
C ASP A 141 -3.36 -19.41 -14.18
N SER A 142 -4.03 -19.92 -13.15
CA SER A 142 -4.86 -21.11 -13.26
C SER A 142 -6.12 -20.77 -14.07
N ASN A 143 -6.24 -21.41 -15.24
CA ASN A 143 -7.38 -21.36 -16.16
C ASN A 143 -7.88 -19.95 -16.51
N LYS A 144 -7.49 -19.50 -17.67
CA LYS A 144 -8.32 -18.60 -18.46
C LYS A 144 -9.70 -19.24 -18.51
N ASN A 145 -10.72 -18.55 -18.02
CA ASN A 145 -12.09 -18.83 -18.45
C ASN A 145 -12.11 -18.56 -19.95
N ASP A 146 -11.85 -19.61 -20.72
CA ASP A 146 -11.91 -19.55 -22.17
C ASP A 146 -13.36 -19.25 -22.57
N GLY A 147 -13.64 -17.99 -22.89
CA GLY A 147 -14.82 -17.59 -23.61
C GLY A 147 -15.81 -16.66 -22.94
N GLU A 148 -15.83 -16.49 -21.62
CA GLU A 148 -16.75 -15.52 -21.00
C GLU A 148 -16.04 -14.18 -20.75
N SER A 149 -16.40 -13.16 -21.51
CA SER A 149 -15.97 -11.78 -21.27
C SER A 149 -16.58 -11.30 -19.95
N GLN A 150 -15.81 -11.34 -18.89
CA GLN A 150 -16.23 -10.75 -17.60
C GLN A 150 -16.47 -9.24 -17.80
N PRO A 151 -17.63 -8.72 -17.38
CA PRO A 151 -17.91 -7.30 -17.51
C PRO A 151 -16.94 -6.49 -16.64
N MET A 152 -16.51 -5.32 -17.15
CA MET A 152 -15.60 -4.41 -16.43
C MET A 152 -16.20 -3.92 -15.10
N PHE A 153 -17.50 -3.81 -15.02
CA PHE A 153 -18.23 -3.40 -13.83
C PHE A 153 -19.22 -4.50 -13.43
N VAL A 154 -19.00 -5.05 -12.24
CA VAL A 154 -19.91 -6.00 -11.60
C VAL A 154 -20.46 -5.36 -10.34
N LYS A 155 -21.80 -5.38 -10.18
CA LYS A 155 -22.42 -4.87 -8.96
C LYS A 155 -22.01 -5.78 -7.78
N PRO A 156 -21.37 -5.21 -6.73
CA PRO A 156 -20.99 -6.00 -5.56
C PRO A 156 -22.22 -6.53 -4.83
N ASP A 157 -22.12 -7.74 -4.32
CA ASP A 157 -23.13 -8.30 -3.42
C ASP A 157 -23.06 -7.64 -2.03
N LYS A 158 -24.06 -7.91 -1.19
CA LYS A 158 -24.14 -7.33 0.17
C LYS A 158 -22.93 -7.69 1.04
N GLN A 159 -22.39 -8.88 0.90
CA GLN A 159 -21.26 -9.33 1.70
C GLN A 159 -19.99 -8.59 1.29
N LEU A 160 -19.76 -8.44 0.00
CA LEU A 160 -18.63 -7.70 -0.54
C LEU A 160 -18.72 -6.21 -0.17
N LEU A 161 -19.92 -5.60 -0.18
CA LEU A 161 -20.11 -4.22 0.27
C LEU A 161 -19.77 -4.04 1.76
N ILE A 162 -20.18 -4.97 2.62
CA ILE A 162 -19.84 -4.92 4.07
C ILE A 162 -18.32 -5.03 4.26
N LEU A 163 -17.67 -5.97 3.59
CA LEU A 163 -16.22 -6.12 3.65
C LEU A 163 -15.49 -4.88 3.11
N GLY A 164 -16.01 -4.31 2.03
CA GLY A 164 -15.49 -3.06 1.45
C GLY A 164 -15.63 -1.88 2.42
N LEU A 165 -16.77 -1.77 3.13
CA LEU A 165 -16.97 -0.73 4.14
C LEU A 165 -16.02 -0.89 5.33
N ILE A 166 -15.81 -2.12 5.81
CA ILE A 166 -14.84 -2.39 6.88
C ILE A 166 -13.43 -1.98 6.43
N GLY A 167 -13.04 -2.37 5.21
CA GLY A 167 -11.75 -1.97 4.64
C GLY A 167 -11.62 -0.45 4.50
N PHE A 168 -12.65 0.22 4.02
CA PHE A 168 -12.69 1.68 3.90
C PHE A 168 -12.50 2.36 5.25
N CYS A 169 -13.26 1.97 6.29
CA CYS A 169 -13.11 2.53 7.63
C CYS A 169 -11.68 2.31 8.19
N SER A 170 -11.12 1.12 7.98
CA SER A 170 -9.74 0.82 8.39
C SER A 170 -8.73 1.73 7.69
N MET A 171 -8.87 1.93 6.37
CA MET A 171 -7.99 2.80 5.58
C MET A 171 -8.12 4.28 5.98
N VAL A 172 -9.32 4.74 6.34
CA VAL A 172 -9.51 6.11 6.87
C VAL A 172 -8.78 6.30 8.19
N CYS A 173 -8.88 5.34 9.11
CA CYS A 173 -8.14 5.40 10.39
C CYS A 173 -6.62 5.34 10.16
N GLU A 174 -6.15 4.46 9.27
CA GLU A 174 -4.73 4.35 8.90
C GLU A 174 -4.23 5.68 8.31
N GLY A 175 -4.95 6.26 7.34
CA GLY A 175 -4.61 7.54 6.72
C GLY A 175 -4.60 8.69 7.73
N ALA A 176 -5.57 8.72 8.65
CA ALA A 176 -5.59 9.73 9.72
C ALA A 176 -4.35 9.66 10.60
N MET A 177 -3.89 8.45 10.95
CA MET A 177 -2.66 8.29 11.74
C MET A 177 -1.42 8.69 10.95
N PHE A 178 -1.37 8.42 9.64
CA PHE A 178 -0.26 8.85 8.78
C PHE A 178 -0.14 10.37 8.68
N ASP A 179 -1.26 11.05 8.44
CA ASP A 179 -1.26 12.45 8.05
C ASP A 179 -1.41 13.40 9.26
N TRP A 180 -2.10 12.95 10.31
CA TRP A 180 -2.52 13.83 11.40
C TRP A 180 -1.91 13.52 12.76
N SER A 181 -1.23 12.39 12.96
CA SER A 181 -0.65 12.06 14.26
C SER A 181 0.34 13.12 14.76
N GLY A 182 1.20 13.66 13.90
CA GLY A 182 2.13 14.73 14.26
C GLY A 182 1.42 16.04 14.65
N VAL A 183 0.39 16.41 13.88
CA VAL A 183 -0.46 17.59 14.18
C VAL A 183 -1.20 17.39 15.52
N TYR A 184 -1.77 16.22 15.74
CA TYR A 184 -2.45 15.87 16.98
C TYR A 184 -1.51 15.96 18.20
N PHE A 185 -0.29 15.44 18.08
CA PHE A 185 0.72 15.53 19.15
C PHE A 185 1.13 16.99 19.43
N HIS A 186 1.21 17.83 18.42
CA HIS A 186 1.55 19.24 18.57
C HIS A 186 0.39 20.05 19.14
N GLU A 187 -0.80 19.96 18.55
CA GLU A 187 -1.91 20.85 18.83
C GLU A 187 -2.81 20.38 20.01
N ALA A 188 -3.01 19.07 20.18
CA ALA A 188 -3.92 18.53 21.19
C ALA A 188 -3.19 18.01 22.43
N VAL A 189 -2.08 17.30 22.24
CA VAL A 189 -1.26 16.74 23.34
C VAL A 189 -0.31 17.79 23.90
N HIS A 190 -0.04 18.86 23.15
CA HIS A 190 0.96 19.90 23.47
C HIS A 190 2.35 19.33 23.74
N ALA A 191 2.72 18.29 22.98
CA ALA A 191 4.01 17.62 23.12
C ALA A 191 5.17 18.57 22.74
N PRO A 192 6.30 18.54 23.45
CA PRO A 192 7.50 19.24 23.00
C PRO A 192 7.90 18.86 21.59
N ALA A 193 8.47 19.80 20.82
CA ALA A 193 8.80 19.62 19.41
C ALA A 193 9.63 18.34 19.11
N ALA A 194 10.47 17.92 20.05
CA ALA A 194 11.27 16.69 19.95
C ALA A 194 10.41 15.40 19.96
N TYR A 195 9.18 15.46 20.42
CA TYR A 195 8.30 14.29 20.62
C TYR A 195 7.08 14.28 19.71
N THR A 196 6.90 15.27 18.85
CA THR A 196 5.74 15.35 17.94
C THR A 196 5.66 14.19 16.96
N SER A 197 6.78 13.57 16.63
CA SER A 197 6.84 12.40 15.76
C SER A 197 6.61 11.06 16.46
N LEU A 198 6.51 11.03 17.80
CA LEU A 198 6.36 9.77 18.55
C LEU A 198 5.07 9.02 18.20
N GLY A 199 3.97 9.73 17.99
CA GLY A 199 2.70 9.12 17.57
C GLY A 199 2.85 8.36 16.26
N TYR A 200 3.49 8.96 15.27
CA TYR A 200 3.78 8.31 14.00
C TYR A 200 4.69 7.08 14.16
N VAL A 201 5.77 7.20 14.95
CA VAL A 201 6.72 6.11 15.18
C VAL A 201 6.05 4.94 15.90
N ALA A 202 5.26 5.21 16.94
CA ALA A 202 4.51 4.19 17.67
C ALA A 202 3.48 3.49 16.76
N PHE A 203 2.75 4.26 15.97
CA PHE A 203 1.80 3.73 14.99
C PHE A 203 2.49 2.82 13.97
N MET A 204 3.57 3.26 13.35
CA MET A 204 4.32 2.47 12.35
C MET A 204 4.91 1.20 12.96
N GLY A 205 5.45 1.27 14.16
CA GLY A 205 6.00 0.13 14.89
C GLY A 205 4.94 -0.92 15.22
N THR A 206 3.83 -0.49 15.80
CA THR A 206 2.71 -1.38 16.16
C THR A 206 2.01 -1.95 14.92
N MET A 207 1.84 -1.16 13.86
CA MET A 207 1.28 -1.62 12.59
C MET A 207 2.16 -2.70 11.96
N THR A 208 3.46 -2.48 11.89
CA THR A 208 4.41 -3.46 11.33
C THR A 208 4.43 -4.75 12.14
N GLY A 209 4.58 -4.65 13.47
CA GLY A 209 4.54 -5.80 14.36
C GLY A 209 3.20 -6.55 14.30
N GLY A 210 2.10 -5.80 14.28
CA GLY A 210 0.75 -6.35 14.16
C GLY A 210 0.53 -7.13 12.86
N ARG A 211 1.06 -6.66 11.72
CA ARG A 211 0.97 -7.35 10.43
C ARG A 211 1.68 -8.70 10.45
N PHE A 212 2.87 -8.80 11.05
CA PHE A 212 3.55 -10.10 11.19
C PHE A 212 2.85 -11.04 12.19
N ALA A 213 2.29 -10.50 13.27
CA ALA A 213 1.54 -11.30 14.25
C ALA A 213 0.17 -11.74 13.71
N ALA A 214 -0.44 -10.97 12.81
CA ALA A 214 -1.81 -11.17 12.35
C ALA A 214 -2.03 -12.51 11.64
N ASP A 215 -1.05 -13.01 10.88
CA ASP A 215 -1.16 -14.31 10.21
C ASP A 215 -1.18 -15.45 11.21
N TRP A 216 -0.28 -15.42 12.20
CA TRP A 216 -0.27 -16.41 13.28
C TRP A 216 -1.57 -16.38 14.09
N LEU A 217 -2.03 -15.20 14.48
CA LEU A 217 -3.28 -15.00 15.19
C LEU A 217 -4.47 -15.50 14.39
N SER A 218 -4.52 -15.16 13.10
CA SER A 218 -5.60 -15.57 12.18
C SER A 218 -5.64 -17.08 11.97
N ASN A 219 -4.48 -17.72 11.88
CA ASN A 219 -4.40 -19.17 11.78
C ASN A 219 -4.83 -19.87 13.08
N LYS A 220 -4.54 -19.28 14.26
CA LYS A 220 -4.86 -19.85 15.57
C LYS A 220 -6.30 -19.61 16.00
N TYR A 221 -6.84 -18.40 15.80
CA TYR A 221 -8.13 -17.98 16.34
C TYR A 221 -9.21 -17.77 15.26
N GLY A 222 -8.85 -17.83 14.00
CA GLY A 222 -9.71 -17.61 12.85
C GLY A 222 -9.82 -16.13 12.41
N LYS A 223 -9.88 -15.91 11.11
CA LYS A 223 -9.88 -14.57 10.47
C LYS A 223 -11.00 -13.66 11.00
N LYS A 224 -12.22 -14.20 11.21
CA LYS A 224 -13.39 -13.42 11.70
C LYS A 224 -13.15 -12.81 13.08
N ARG A 225 -12.63 -13.62 14.01
CA ARG A 225 -12.36 -13.16 15.40
C ARG A 225 -11.27 -12.09 15.42
N ILE A 226 -10.22 -12.29 14.65
CA ILE A 226 -9.11 -11.34 14.59
C ILE A 226 -9.60 -10.02 13.98
N LEU A 227 -10.40 -10.05 12.92
CA LEU A 227 -10.99 -8.85 12.34
C LEU A 227 -11.85 -8.08 13.36
N GLN A 228 -12.70 -8.78 14.13
CA GLN A 228 -13.52 -8.16 15.16
C GLN A 228 -12.69 -7.55 16.29
N LEU A 229 -11.69 -8.28 16.79
CA LEU A 229 -10.78 -7.79 17.84
C LEU A 229 -9.96 -6.59 17.37
N SER A 230 -9.46 -6.60 16.15
CA SER A 230 -8.73 -5.48 15.56
C SER A 230 -9.60 -4.22 15.45
N GLY A 231 -10.87 -4.37 15.03
CA GLY A 231 -11.82 -3.26 14.98
C GLY A 231 -12.12 -2.67 16.37
N ILE A 232 -12.30 -3.52 17.38
CA ILE A 232 -12.51 -3.08 18.77
C ILE A 232 -11.26 -2.35 19.30
N LEU A 233 -10.07 -2.93 19.11
CA LEU A 233 -8.81 -2.31 19.56
C LEU A 233 -8.58 -0.96 18.88
N MET A 234 -8.81 -0.86 17.57
CA MET A 234 -8.67 0.39 16.84
C MET A 234 -9.66 1.44 17.33
N GLY A 235 -10.93 1.10 17.48
CA GLY A 235 -11.97 2.01 17.95
C GLY A 235 -11.74 2.47 19.39
N THR A 236 -11.38 1.55 20.29
CA THR A 236 -11.09 1.89 21.69
C THR A 236 -9.80 2.71 21.82
N GLY A 237 -8.74 2.38 21.07
CA GLY A 237 -7.50 3.13 21.07
C GLY A 237 -7.71 4.57 20.63
N LEU A 238 -8.38 4.78 19.50
CA LEU A 238 -8.71 6.12 19.01
C LEU A 238 -9.63 6.89 20.00
N ALA A 239 -10.61 6.22 20.60
CA ALA A 239 -11.48 6.85 21.59
C ALA A 239 -10.69 7.30 22.85
N ILE A 240 -9.79 6.46 23.35
CA ILE A 240 -8.92 6.79 24.49
C ILE A 240 -8.02 7.97 24.13
N SER A 241 -7.40 7.94 22.97
CA SER A 241 -6.54 9.02 22.49
C SER A 241 -7.29 10.35 22.43
N VAL A 242 -8.51 10.38 21.88
CA VAL A 242 -9.31 11.62 21.77
C VAL A 242 -9.84 12.11 23.13
N LEU A 243 -10.27 11.19 24.01
CA LEU A 243 -10.85 11.56 25.31
C LEU A 243 -9.79 11.95 26.34
N PHE A 244 -8.60 11.41 26.22
CA PHE A 244 -7.48 11.63 27.15
C PHE A 244 -6.20 12.02 26.38
N PRO A 245 -6.09 13.28 25.90
CA PRO A 245 -4.98 13.70 25.03
C PRO A 245 -3.68 13.93 25.81
N TYR A 246 -3.17 12.90 26.47
CA TYR A 246 -1.87 12.90 27.14
C TYR A 246 -0.85 12.11 26.36
N MET A 247 0.45 12.38 26.53
CA MET A 247 1.54 11.70 25.81
C MET A 247 1.53 10.17 25.92
N ILE A 248 0.97 9.62 27.02
CA ILE A 248 0.93 8.16 27.26
C ILE A 248 -0.29 7.52 26.60
N THR A 249 -1.36 8.28 26.42
CA THR A 249 -2.65 7.79 25.89
C THR A 249 -2.86 8.16 24.42
N ALA A 250 -2.06 9.06 23.90
CA ALA A 250 -2.05 9.49 22.51
C ALA A 250 -1.19 8.56 21.64
#